data_8a1ed538c936e100b2e886ab1c1a9925
#
_entry.id   8a1ed538c936e100b2e886ab1c1a9925
#
_cell.length_a   1.000
_cell.length_b   1.000
_cell.length_c   1.000
_cell.angle_alpha   90.00
_cell.angle_beta   90.00
_cell.angle_gamma   90.00
#
_symmetry.space_group_name_H-M   'P 1'
#
loop_
_entity.id
_entity.type
_entity.pdbx_description
1 polymer ?
#
loop_
_entity_poly.entity_id
_entity_poly.type
_entity_poly.pdbx_seq_one_letter_code
_entity_poly.pdbx_strand_id
1 'polypeptide(L)'
;MASDYLLKTEPSEYAFADLVKDGATEWDGVANPVALRNLGGMKPGDRLIIYHTGDEKTAVGTATVVSVEAKNPKSPVVKIQAGKAITKPVSLAEIKANKLFKDSPIVRMGRLSVVPLTKEQYVYLVGK
;
A
#
# COMPACT_ATOMS: atom_id res chain seq x y z
N MET A 1 10.74 2.72 -14.94
CA MET A 1 11.08 2.09 -13.65
C MET A 1 9.81 1.97 -12.81
N ALA A 2 9.65 0.86 -12.11
CA ALA A 2 8.51 0.68 -11.23
C ALA A 2 8.64 1.56 -10.00
N SER A 3 7.52 2.08 -9.55
CA SER A 3 7.43 2.84 -8.29
C SER A 3 6.88 1.92 -7.20
N ASP A 4 7.01 2.35 -5.96
CA ASP A 4 6.57 1.57 -4.81
C ASP A 4 5.58 2.39 -3.99
N TYR A 5 4.53 1.72 -3.51
CA TYR A 5 3.49 2.36 -2.70
C TYR A 5 3.09 1.44 -1.56
N LEU A 6 2.50 2.04 -0.53
CA LEU A 6 1.89 1.30 0.58
C LEU A 6 0.39 1.60 0.56
N LEU A 7 -0.42 0.53 0.57
CA LEU A 7 -1.88 0.64 0.63
C LEU A 7 -2.36 0.20 2.00
N LYS A 8 -3.13 1.06 2.66
CA LYS A 8 -3.71 0.76 3.97
C LYS A 8 -5.11 0.18 3.81
N THR A 9 -5.40 -0.87 4.57
CA THR A 9 -6.73 -1.48 4.60
C THR A 9 -7.10 -1.89 6.02
N GLU A 10 -8.39 -1.79 6.35
CA GLU A 10 -8.90 -2.27 7.64
C GLU A 10 -9.13 -3.78 7.54
N PRO A 11 -8.41 -4.61 8.32
CA PRO A 11 -8.49 -6.06 8.15
C PRO A 11 -9.86 -6.66 8.46
N SER A 12 -10.69 -5.99 9.25
CA SER A 12 -12.05 -6.47 9.48
C SER A 12 -12.95 -6.27 8.27
N GLU A 13 -12.58 -5.39 7.35
CA GLU A 13 -13.32 -5.14 6.11
C GLU A 13 -12.68 -5.86 4.92
N TYR A 14 -11.37 -5.73 4.77
CA TYR A 14 -10.64 -6.42 3.70
C TYR A 14 -9.19 -6.62 4.11
N ALA A 15 -8.85 -7.85 4.49
CA ALA A 15 -7.51 -8.20 4.94
C ALA A 15 -6.63 -8.68 3.77
N PHE A 16 -5.31 -8.74 4.00
CA PHE A 16 -4.39 -9.31 3.02
C PHE A 16 -4.77 -10.75 2.66
N ALA A 17 -5.26 -11.53 3.64
CA ALA A 17 -5.72 -12.89 3.39
C ALA A 17 -6.88 -12.93 2.38
N ASP A 18 -7.76 -11.93 2.41
CA ASP A 18 -8.85 -11.81 1.44
C ASP A 18 -8.31 -11.55 0.04
N LEU A 19 -7.29 -10.71 -0.06
CA LEU A 19 -6.62 -10.42 -1.33
C LEU A 19 -5.96 -11.68 -1.89
N VAL A 20 -5.30 -12.46 -1.05
CA VAL A 20 -4.68 -13.73 -1.45
C VAL A 20 -5.74 -14.70 -1.97
N LYS A 21 -6.87 -14.79 -1.27
CA LYS A 21 -7.98 -15.65 -1.67
C LYS A 21 -8.57 -15.23 -3.00
N ASP A 22 -8.73 -13.92 -3.21
CA ASP A 22 -9.28 -13.38 -4.46
C ASP A 22 -8.27 -13.42 -5.60
N GLY A 23 -6.99 -13.45 -5.29
CA GLY A 23 -5.89 -13.43 -6.27
C GLY A 23 -5.62 -12.03 -6.80
N ALA A 24 -6.65 -11.33 -7.22
CA ALA A 24 -6.56 -9.95 -7.69
C ALA A 24 -7.88 -9.24 -7.36
N THR A 25 -7.81 -7.92 -7.20
CA THR A 25 -8.99 -7.12 -6.91
C THR A 25 -8.80 -5.69 -7.40
N GLU A 26 -9.91 -4.99 -7.58
CA GLU A 26 -9.87 -3.55 -7.82
C GLU A 26 -9.79 -2.85 -6.47
N TRP A 27 -8.84 -1.94 -6.32
CA TRP A 27 -8.66 -1.21 -5.06
C TRP A 27 -9.55 0.02 -5.06
N ASP A 28 -10.55 0.02 -4.19
CA ASP A 28 -11.56 1.07 -4.11
C ASP A 28 -11.70 1.60 -2.67
N GLY A 29 -12.73 2.40 -2.45
CA GLY A 29 -12.99 2.94 -1.11
C GLY A 29 -12.07 4.09 -0.72
N VAL A 30 -11.25 4.58 -1.65
CA VAL A 30 -10.33 5.70 -1.39
C VAL A 30 -11.08 7.00 -1.67
N ALA A 31 -11.13 7.89 -0.68
CA ALA A 31 -11.85 9.16 -0.79
C ALA A 31 -10.95 10.39 -0.67
N ASN A 32 -9.80 10.28 0.03
CA ASN A 32 -8.90 11.41 0.24
C ASN A 32 -8.28 11.86 -1.08
N PRO A 33 -8.34 13.17 -1.43
CA PRO A 33 -7.81 13.65 -2.72
C PRO A 33 -6.33 13.34 -2.95
N VAL A 34 -5.50 13.39 -1.91
CA VAL A 34 -4.07 13.06 -2.05
C VAL A 34 -3.90 11.57 -2.34
N ALA A 35 -4.65 10.73 -1.62
CA ALA A 35 -4.62 9.28 -1.85
C ALA A 35 -5.10 8.92 -3.25
N LEU A 36 -6.17 9.56 -3.72
CA LEU A 36 -6.69 9.36 -5.09
C LEU A 36 -5.68 9.77 -6.15
N ARG A 37 -4.98 10.88 -5.92
CA ARG A 37 -3.94 11.33 -6.84
C ARG A 37 -2.78 10.33 -6.89
N ASN A 38 -2.36 9.82 -5.73
CA ASN A 38 -1.31 8.81 -5.67
C ASN A 38 -1.73 7.53 -6.39
N LEU A 39 -2.98 7.12 -6.16
CA LEU A 39 -3.55 5.92 -6.78
C LEU A 39 -3.58 6.07 -8.32
N GLY A 40 -4.04 7.22 -8.81
CA GLY A 40 -4.11 7.51 -10.25
C GLY A 40 -2.74 7.63 -10.91
N GLY A 41 -1.69 7.88 -10.13
CA GLY A 41 -0.33 7.94 -10.64
C GLY A 41 0.38 6.60 -10.72
N MET A 42 -0.26 5.53 -10.25
CA MET A 42 0.32 4.19 -10.33
C MET A 42 0.35 3.68 -11.77
N LYS A 43 1.24 2.74 -12.03
CA LYS A 43 1.42 2.13 -13.36
C LYS A 43 1.49 0.61 -13.21
N PRO A 44 1.08 -0.14 -14.25
CA PRO A 44 1.25 -1.60 -14.22
C PRO A 44 2.69 -1.96 -13.90
N GLY A 45 2.88 -2.92 -13.01
CA GLY A 45 4.19 -3.34 -12.54
C GLY A 45 4.69 -2.64 -11.29
N ASP A 46 4.03 -1.57 -10.85
CA ASP A 46 4.40 -0.92 -9.59
C ASP A 46 4.19 -1.89 -8.42
N ARG A 47 5.11 -1.82 -7.44
CA ARG A 47 5.09 -2.73 -6.29
C ARG A 47 4.35 -2.10 -5.13
N LEU A 48 3.63 -2.94 -4.39
CA LEU A 48 2.78 -2.49 -3.30
C LEU A 48 3.08 -3.22 -2.01
N ILE A 49 2.96 -2.50 -0.89
CA ILE A 49 2.94 -3.08 0.45
C ILE A 49 1.51 -2.96 0.96
N ILE A 50 0.96 -4.06 1.46
CA ILE A 50 -0.37 -4.05 2.08
C ILE A 50 -0.19 -3.90 3.58
N TYR A 51 -0.84 -2.88 4.14
CA TYR A 51 -0.73 -2.48 5.54
C TYR A 51 -2.09 -2.59 6.20
N HIS A 52 -2.16 -3.30 7.32
CA HIS A 52 -3.38 -3.42 8.12
C HIS A 52 -3.46 -2.26 9.11
N THR A 53 -4.59 -1.54 9.08
CA THR A 53 -4.88 -0.47 10.03
C THR A 53 -5.58 -1.05 11.27
N GLY A 54 -6.22 -0.20 12.05
CA GLY A 54 -6.93 -0.63 13.26
C GLY A 54 -5.96 -1.01 14.37
N ASP A 55 -6.20 -2.14 15.00
CA ASP A 55 -5.39 -2.59 16.11
C ASP A 55 -4.04 -3.18 15.69
N GLU A 56 -3.95 -3.68 14.45
CA GLU A 56 -2.72 -4.33 13.98
C GLU A 56 -1.61 -3.33 13.65
N LYS A 57 -1.92 -2.27 12.92
CA LYS A 57 -0.97 -1.23 12.51
C LYS A 57 0.35 -1.84 12.02
N THR A 58 0.27 -2.70 11.02
CA THR A 58 1.39 -3.54 10.59
C THR A 58 1.36 -3.77 9.09
N ALA A 59 2.54 -3.68 8.45
CA ALA A 59 2.74 -4.07 7.05
C ALA A 59 2.82 -5.59 7.00
N VAL A 60 1.94 -6.24 6.23
CA VAL A 60 1.76 -7.70 6.31
C VAL A 60 2.00 -8.44 5.01
N GLY A 61 1.94 -7.78 3.87
CA GLY A 61 2.07 -8.47 2.60
C GLY A 61 2.44 -7.55 1.46
N THR A 62 2.65 -8.15 0.28
CA THR A 62 3.00 -7.42 -0.93
C THR A 62 1.95 -7.66 -2.02
N ALA A 63 1.91 -6.77 -3.00
CA ALA A 63 1.05 -6.89 -4.16
C ALA A 63 1.71 -6.16 -5.33
N THR A 64 1.10 -6.28 -6.52
CA THR A 64 1.60 -5.64 -7.73
C THR A 64 0.43 -5.02 -8.47
N VAL A 65 0.65 -3.84 -9.06
CA VAL A 65 -0.36 -3.19 -9.90
C VAL A 65 -0.46 -3.94 -11.22
N VAL A 66 -1.67 -4.36 -11.57
CA VAL A 66 -1.96 -5.06 -12.83
C VAL A 66 -2.40 -4.07 -13.90
N SER A 67 -3.32 -3.18 -13.54
CA SER A 67 -3.85 -2.19 -14.49
C SER A 67 -4.32 -0.94 -13.76
N VAL A 68 -4.32 0.17 -14.48
CA VAL A 68 -4.82 1.44 -13.96
C VAL A 68 -5.75 2.05 -15.00
N GLU A 69 -6.98 2.32 -14.62
CA GLU A 69 -7.94 3.02 -15.47
C GLU A 69 -8.26 4.37 -14.83
N ALA A 70 -7.94 5.44 -15.53
CA ALA A 70 -8.14 6.80 -15.02
C ALA A 70 -9.06 7.58 -15.94
N LYS A 71 -10.15 6.95 -16.41
CA LYS A 71 -11.15 7.62 -17.24
C LYS A 71 -11.77 8.81 -16.51
N ASN A 72 -11.95 8.66 -15.20
CA ASN A 72 -12.35 9.74 -14.34
C ASN A 72 -11.19 10.04 -13.38
N PRO A 73 -10.52 11.20 -13.51
CA PRO A 73 -9.39 11.53 -12.63
C PRO A 73 -9.75 11.55 -11.14
N LYS A 74 -11.03 11.73 -10.84
CA LYS A 74 -11.50 11.75 -9.45
C LYS A 74 -11.80 10.35 -8.91
N SER A 75 -11.80 9.33 -9.78
CA SER A 75 -12.13 7.96 -9.39
C SER A 75 -11.30 6.96 -10.20
N PRO A 76 -9.97 7.01 -10.06
CA PRO A 76 -9.12 6.04 -10.76
C PRO A 76 -9.41 4.63 -10.24
N VAL A 77 -9.38 3.65 -11.15
CA VAL A 77 -9.58 2.25 -10.82
C VAL A 77 -8.25 1.54 -10.99
N VAL A 78 -7.71 1.02 -9.89
CA VAL A 78 -6.44 0.30 -9.89
C VAL A 78 -6.70 -1.15 -9.55
N LYS A 79 -6.34 -2.05 -10.46
CA LYS A 79 -6.42 -3.49 -10.20
C LYS A 79 -5.06 -3.96 -9.69
N ILE A 80 -5.08 -4.68 -8.58
CA ILE A 80 -3.86 -5.20 -7.96
C ILE A 80 -3.94 -6.72 -7.84
N GLN A 81 -2.77 -7.35 -7.83
CA GLN A 81 -2.64 -8.80 -7.69
C GLN A 81 -1.87 -9.11 -6.43
N ALA A 82 -2.32 -10.13 -5.69
CA ALA A 82 -1.66 -10.56 -4.47
C ALA A 82 -0.23 -11.01 -4.76
N GLY A 83 0.70 -10.58 -3.91
CA GLY A 83 2.07 -11.05 -3.90
C GLY A 83 2.27 -12.09 -2.81
N LYS A 84 3.23 -11.84 -1.92
CA LYS A 84 3.59 -12.76 -0.84
C LYS A 84 3.40 -12.10 0.52
N ALA A 85 3.11 -12.91 1.53
CA ALA A 85 3.11 -12.43 2.91
C ALA A 85 4.54 -12.01 3.29
N ILE A 86 4.64 -10.92 4.06
CA ILE A 86 5.93 -10.49 4.60
C ILE A 86 6.33 -11.47 5.70
N THR A 87 7.53 -12.03 5.60
CA THR A 87 8.02 -13.05 6.55
C THR A 87 8.07 -12.50 7.97
N LYS A 88 8.54 -11.27 8.11
CA LYS A 88 8.56 -10.57 9.40
C LYS A 88 7.75 -9.28 9.28
N PRO A 89 6.44 -9.34 9.57
CA PRO A 89 5.61 -8.14 9.49
C PRO A 89 6.20 -6.97 10.27
N VAL A 90 6.08 -5.77 9.72
CA VAL A 90 6.69 -4.57 10.29
C VAL A 90 5.61 -3.68 10.86
N SER A 91 5.69 -3.41 12.16
CA SER A 91 4.70 -2.58 12.85
C SER A 91 4.94 -1.09 12.57
N LEU A 92 3.88 -0.29 12.79
CA LEU A 92 3.99 1.16 12.68
C LEU A 92 5.02 1.71 13.67
N ALA A 93 5.13 1.12 14.86
CA ALA A 93 6.12 1.54 15.86
C ALA A 93 7.54 1.36 15.32
N GLU A 94 7.81 0.24 14.64
CA GLU A 94 9.11 0.00 14.02
C GLU A 94 9.37 0.99 12.89
N ILE A 95 8.35 1.29 12.09
CA ILE A 95 8.46 2.26 10.99
C ILE A 95 8.80 3.64 11.54
N LYS A 96 8.09 4.08 12.59
CA LYS A 96 8.34 5.39 13.20
C LYS A 96 9.74 5.49 13.82
N ALA A 97 10.29 4.38 14.29
CA ALA A 97 11.62 4.35 14.89
C ALA A 97 12.73 4.31 13.84
N ASN A 98 12.41 4.11 12.57
CA ASN A 98 13.40 3.97 11.51
C ASN A 98 13.61 5.29 10.77
N LYS A 99 14.86 5.70 10.65
CA LYS A 99 15.24 6.97 10.01
C LYS A 99 14.79 7.05 8.54
N LEU A 100 14.66 5.91 7.85
CA LEU A 100 14.21 5.85 6.47
C LEU A 100 12.83 6.49 6.27
N PHE A 101 12.01 6.48 7.31
CA PHE A 101 10.63 6.96 7.24
C PHE A 101 10.44 8.34 7.89
N LYS A 102 11.52 8.98 8.30
CA LYS A 102 11.47 10.26 9.01
C LYS A 102 10.57 11.30 8.32
N ASP A 103 10.68 11.40 7.00
CA ASP A 103 9.92 12.37 6.22
C ASP A 103 8.81 11.74 5.40
N SER A 104 8.56 10.44 5.60
CA SER A 104 7.53 9.71 4.85
C SER A 104 6.12 10.14 5.27
N PRO A 105 5.19 10.23 4.30
CA PRO A 105 3.78 10.46 4.63
C PRO A 105 3.18 9.42 5.57
N ILE A 106 3.71 8.19 5.64
CA ILE A 106 3.19 7.19 6.57
C ILE A 106 3.34 7.64 8.03
N VAL A 107 4.38 8.41 8.32
CA VAL A 107 4.62 8.98 9.66
C VAL A 107 3.95 10.33 9.81
N ARG A 108 4.08 11.21 8.80
CA ARG A 108 3.62 12.59 8.87
C ARG A 108 2.14 12.77 8.55
N MET A 109 1.59 11.90 7.70
CA MET A 109 0.18 11.96 7.28
C MET A 109 -0.50 10.65 7.63
N GLY A 110 -0.72 10.41 8.91
CA GLY A 110 -1.22 9.12 9.40
C GLY A 110 -2.55 8.66 8.81
N ARG A 111 -3.33 9.58 8.25
CA ARG A 111 -4.63 9.25 7.64
C ARG A 111 -4.55 9.00 6.14
N LEU A 112 -3.38 9.18 5.55
CA LEU A 112 -3.20 8.93 4.12
C LEU A 112 -3.17 7.41 3.89
N SER A 113 -4.09 6.90 3.07
CA SER A 113 -4.25 5.46 2.85
C SER A 113 -3.48 4.93 1.65
N VAL A 114 -2.96 5.80 0.80
CA VAL A 114 -2.11 5.43 -0.35
C VAL A 114 -0.83 6.25 -0.23
N VAL A 115 0.25 5.60 0.16
CA VAL A 115 1.50 6.27 0.53
C VAL A 115 2.61 5.91 -0.46
N PRO A 116 3.24 6.90 -1.12
CA PRO A 116 4.41 6.60 -1.94
C PRO A 116 5.59 6.18 -1.07
N LEU A 117 6.36 5.21 -1.56
CA LEU A 117 7.54 4.71 -0.87
C LEU A 117 8.78 4.90 -1.73
N THR A 118 9.94 5.08 -1.08
CA THR A 118 11.20 4.96 -1.77
C THR A 118 11.55 3.48 -1.92
N LYS A 119 12.48 3.17 -2.81
CA LYS A 119 12.96 1.80 -3.00
C LYS A 119 13.53 1.24 -1.69
N GLU A 120 14.30 2.04 -0.97
CA GLU A 120 14.89 1.63 0.31
C GLU A 120 13.83 1.31 1.35
N GLN A 121 12.76 2.11 1.39
CA GLN A 121 11.63 1.88 2.30
C GLN A 121 10.93 0.56 1.96
N TYR A 122 10.69 0.30 0.68
CA TYR A 122 10.08 -0.95 0.24
C TYR A 122 10.94 -2.15 0.65
N VAL A 123 12.23 -2.10 0.36
CA VAL A 123 13.16 -3.18 0.68
C VAL A 123 13.17 -3.46 2.19
N TYR A 124 13.19 -2.41 3.00
CA TYR A 124 13.12 -2.57 4.45
C TYR A 124 11.84 -3.30 4.87
N LEU A 125 10.70 -2.90 4.30
CA LEU A 125 9.40 -3.48 4.69
C LEU A 125 9.28 -4.95 4.30
N VAL A 126 9.88 -5.38 3.20
CA VAL A 126 9.84 -6.80 2.80
C VAL A 126 10.92 -7.63 3.49
N GLY A 127 11.81 -7.01 4.22
CA GLY A 127 12.78 -7.72 5.06
C GLY A 127 14.05 -8.17 4.36
N LYS A 128 14.46 -7.46 3.35
CA LYS A 128 15.70 -7.79 2.64
C LYS A 128 16.80 -6.80 2.96
#